data_1cf0eee16d7f56dac1014248a2bb90ff
#
_entry.id   1cf0eee16d7f56dac1014248a2bb90ff
#
_cell.length_a   1.000
_cell.length_b   1.000
_cell.length_c   1.000
_cell.angle_alpha   90.00
_cell.angle_beta   90.00
_cell.angle_gamma   90.00
#
_symmetry.space_group_name_H-M   'P 1'
#
loop_
_entity.id
_entity.type
_entity.pdbx_description
1 polymer ?
#
loop_
_entity_poly.entity_id
_entity_poly.type
_entity_poly.pdbx_seq_one_letter_code
_entity_poly.pdbx_strand_id
1 'polypeptide(L)'
;SAVCSSNCAPPAVAADFLTAEDVQRVIAQAVHEAAARNQRATIAVSDRVGNILGVFRMTGARTTFRITSNKGVTGGLENIDILPDSFAAISKAITGAYLSSNGNAFSTRTASQIVQENFNPREFTQPSGPLYGVQFSQLPCSDLMQSATNGSVGPKASPLGLSADPGGLPLYKGNRLVGGVGVIADGIYGLDPDITDVDQDVDELIAVAATAGFGAPDDIRANRITADGRTFRYVDSESLSSSPAQAPAFAALSGTVLSPVKAGVSFGSAASGYRADTGALSAQGAFVLVDNANANRFPLRAGTDGQMQANEVTVLVAEALKVANRARAQIRRPLGVQAQVTVSIVDSNGEVLAVARTPDAPIFGTDVSLQKARTALLFSHP
;
A
#
# COMPACT_ATOMS: atom_id res chain seq x y z
N SER A 1 49.73 -5.97 -24.69
CA SER A 1 49.33 -5.13 -23.55
C SER A 1 48.39 -4.01 -24.03
N ALA A 2 47.11 -4.20 -23.92
CA ALA A 2 46.12 -3.14 -24.11
C ALA A 2 45.86 -2.49 -22.76
N VAL A 3 46.26 -1.25 -22.63
CA VAL A 3 46.00 -0.37 -21.47
C VAL A 3 44.51 -0.01 -21.49
N CYS A 4 43.76 -0.52 -20.53
CA CYS A 4 42.40 -0.06 -20.26
C CYS A 4 42.48 1.39 -19.77
N SER A 5 42.06 2.35 -20.61
CA SER A 5 41.94 3.75 -20.24
C SER A 5 40.76 3.89 -19.26
N SER A 6 41.07 4.50 -18.13
CA SER A 6 40.21 4.86 -17.01
C SER A 6 39.05 5.76 -17.44
N ASN A 7 37.89 5.21 -17.71
CA ASN A 7 36.59 5.91 -17.68
C ASN A 7 35.42 4.93 -17.54
N CYS A 8 35.57 3.93 -16.67
CA CYS A 8 34.41 3.23 -16.12
C CYS A 8 33.93 4.03 -14.91
N ALA A 9 33.07 5.01 -15.15
CA ALA A 9 32.22 5.50 -14.05
C ALA A 9 31.48 4.28 -13.48
N PRO A 10 31.47 4.10 -12.14
CA PRO A 10 30.65 3.04 -11.55
C PRO A 10 29.23 3.17 -12.08
N PRO A 11 28.55 2.05 -12.39
CA PRO A 11 27.17 2.13 -12.85
C PRO A 11 26.38 2.97 -11.84
N ALA A 12 25.67 3.98 -12.33
CA ALA A 12 24.85 4.82 -11.48
C ALA A 12 23.93 3.90 -10.66
N VAL A 13 24.02 3.99 -9.33
CA VAL A 13 23.13 3.23 -8.44
C VAL A 13 21.72 3.66 -8.81
N ALA A 14 20.91 2.70 -9.27
CA ALA A 14 19.51 2.99 -9.62
C ALA A 14 18.83 3.63 -8.40
N ALA A 15 18.10 4.74 -8.63
CA ALA A 15 17.35 5.41 -7.58
C ALA A 15 16.42 4.39 -6.88
N ASP A 16 16.41 4.43 -5.56
CA ASP A 16 15.56 3.55 -4.73
C ASP A 16 14.15 4.11 -4.51
N PHE A 17 13.73 5.01 -5.39
CA PHE A 17 12.40 5.63 -5.48
C PHE A 17 12.01 5.77 -6.96
N LEU A 18 10.73 6.02 -7.23
CA LEU A 18 10.23 6.31 -8.57
C LEU A 18 10.65 7.72 -9.00
N THR A 19 11.39 7.83 -10.09
CA THR A 19 11.69 9.13 -10.70
C THR A 19 10.46 9.65 -11.45
N ALA A 20 10.49 10.91 -11.88
CA ALA A 20 9.41 11.46 -12.70
C ALA A 20 9.26 10.70 -14.05
N GLU A 21 10.39 10.29 -14.65
CA GLU A 21 10.39 9.47 -15.87
C GLU A 21 9.77 8.08 -15.62
N ASP A 22 10.05 7.46 -14.48
CA ASP A 22 9.43 6.19 -14.10
C ASP A 22 7.92 6.32 -14.00
N VAL A 23 7.42 7.38 -13.35
CA VAL A 23 5.99 7.66 -13.22
C VAL A 23 5.34 7.89 -14.59
N GLN A 24 5.99 8.67 -15.46
CA GLN A 24 5.54 8.88 -16.84
C GLN A 24 5.45 7.56 -17.61
N ARG A 25 6.46 6.70 -17.47
CA ARG A 25 6.50 5.39 -18.10
C ARG A 25 5.36 4.47 -17.62
N VAL A 26 5.14 4.39 -16.31
CA VAL A 26 4.04 3.60 -15.73
C VAL A 26 2.69 4.05 -16.30
N ILE A 27 2.43 5.37 -16.32
CA ILE A 27 1.18 5.91 -16.87
C ILE A 27 1.05 5.63 -18.37
N ALA A 28 2.12 5.83 -19.14
CA ALA A 28 2.11 5.60 -20.58
C ALA A 28 1.83 4.13 -20.94
N GLN A 29 2.40 3.18 -20.19
CA GLN A 29 2.15 1.75 -20.36
C GLN A 29 0.67 1.40 -20.08
N ALA A 30 0.09 1.96 -19.01
CA ALA A 30 -1.32 1.80 -18.70
C ALA A 30 -2.24 2.35 -19.81
N VAL A 31 -1.97 3.57 -20.27
CA VAL A 31 -2.74 4.21 -21.36
C VAL A 31 -2.65 3.40 -22.65
N HIS A 32 -1.48 2.87 -22.98
CA HIS A 32 -1.25 2.05 -24.16
C HIS A 32 -2.09 0.77 -24.14
N GLU A 33 -2.11 0.07 -23.01
CA GLU A 33 -2.92 -1.13 -22.82
C GLU A 33 -4.43 -0.82 -22.84
N ALA A 34 -4.85 0.25 -22.15
CA ALA A 34 -6.25 0.67 -22.18
C ALA A 34 -6.72 0.95 -23.59
N ALA A 35 -5.93 1.68 -24.40
CA ALA A 35 -6.23 1.97 -25.79
C ALA A 35 -6.32 0.70 -26.64
N ALA A 36 -5.41 -0.25 -26.47
CA ALA A 36 -5.41 -1.54 -27.17
C ALA A 36 -6.66 -2.37 -26.86
N ARG A 37 -7.24 -2.20 -25.65
CA ARG A 37 -8.51 -2.82 -25.25
C ARG A 37 -9.74 -1.98 -25.58
N ASN A 38 -9.58 -0.87 -26.31
CA ASN A 38 -10.66 0.08 -26.58
C ASN A 38 -11.32 0.62 -25.28
N GLN A 39 -10.52 0.76 -24.23
CA GLN A 39 -10.94 1.30 -22.92
C GLN A 39 -10.37 2.71 -22.71
N ARG A 40 -10.98 3.43 -21.80
CA ARG A 40 -10.53 4.75 -21.36
C ARG A 40 -10.43 4.74 -19.85
N ALA A 41 -9.24 5.00 -19.32
CA ALA A 41 -8.91 4.82 -17.93
C ALA A 41 -8.46 6.12 -17.25
N THR A 42 -8.60 6.15 -15.94
CA THR A 42 -7.88 7.06 -15.05
C THR A 42 -6.85 6.26 -14.27
N ILE A 43 -5.62 6.73 -14.30
CA ILE A 43 -4.45 6.07 -13.75
C ILE A 43 -3.83 6.95 -12.67
N ALA A 44 -3.55 6.39 -11.50
CA ALA A 44 -2.81 7.04 -10.43
C ALA A 44 -1.54 6.27 -10.09
N VAL A 45 -0.48 6.99 -9.72
CA VAL A 45 0.77 6.42 -9.22
C VAL A 45 1.07 7.07 -7.87
N SER A 46 1.40 6.26 -6.88
CA SER A 46 1.87 6.70 -5.58
C SER A 46 3.27 6.17 -5.28
N ASP A 47 3.99 6.82 -4.37
CA ASP A 47 5.16 6.19 -3.75
C ASP A 47 4.76 5.27 -2.59
N ARG A 48 5.78 4.69 -1.93
CA ARG A 48 5.56 3.72 -0.85
C ARG A 48 4.78 4.29 0.34
N VAL A 49 4.86 5.58 0.60
CA VAL A 49 4.17 6.26 1.72
C VAL A 49 2.92 7.02 1.29
N GLY A 50 2.45 6.79 0.06
CA GLY A 50 1.18 7.32 -0.43
C GLY A 50 1.24 8.75 -0.97
N ASN A 51 2.43 9.33 -1.18
CA ASN A 51 2.52 10.56 -1.95
C ASN A 51 2.03 10.30 -3.36
N ILE A 52 1.10 11.12 -3.86
CA ILE A 52 0.59 11.00 -5.22
C ILE A 52 1.64 11.58 -6.16
N LEU A 53 2.17 10.72 -7.04
CA LEU A 53 3.24 11.06 -7.96
C LEU A 53 2.75 11.47 -9.35
N GLY A 54 1.50 11.15 -9.66
CA GLY A 54 0.83 11.55 -10.87
C GLY A 54 -0.56 10.94 -10.95
N VAL A 55 -1.50 11.67 -11.53
CA VAL A 55 -2.83 11.17 -11.89
C VAL A 55 -3.16 11.65 -13.29
N PHE A 56 -3.49 10.72 -14.17
CA PHE A 56 -3.79 10.99 -15.57
C PHE A 56 -5.13 10.36 -15.96
N ARG A 57 -6.01 11.17 -16.56
CA ARG A 57 -7.28 10.72 -17.12
C ARG A 57 -7.22 10.77 -18.65
N MET A 58 -7.43 9.62 -19.29
CA MET A 58 -7.52 9.55 -20.75
C MET A 58 -8.70 10.36 -21.28
N THR A 59 -8.56 10.95 -22.45
CA THR A 59 -9.68 11.59 -23.14
C THR A 59 -10.82 10.59 -23.33
N GLY A 60 -12.04 10.98 -22.90
CA GLY A 60 -13.23 10.13 -22.98
C GLY A 60 -13.38 9.12 -21.83
N ALA A 61 -12.48 9.12 -20.84
CA ALA A 61 -12.67 8.33 -19.62
C ALA A 61 -13.85 8.88 -18.78
N ARG A 62 -14.46 8.00 -18.00
CA ARG A 62 -15.47 8.38 -17.01
C ARG A 62 -14.85 9.33 -15.99
N THR A 63 -15.67 10.22 -15.45
CA THR A 63 -15.25 11.17 -14.40
C THR A 63 -15.72 10.75 -13.01
N THR A 64 -16.61 9.77 -12.95
CA THR A 64 -17.14 9.18 -11.72
C THR A 64 -17.19 7.66 -11.84
N PHE A 65 -17.42 6.98 -10.74
CA PHE A 65 -17.56 5.53 -10.67
C PHE A 65 -18.71 5.16 -9.73
N ARG A 66 -19.19 3.93 -9.85
CA ARG A 66 -20.22 3.36 -8.98
C ARG A 66 -19.58 2.42 -7.97
N ILE A 67 -19.96 2.55 -6.70
CA ILE A 67 -19.62 1.58 -5.65
C ILE A 67 -20.65 0.45 -5.66
N THR A 68 -20.16 -0.79 -5.75
CA THR A 68 -21.05 -1.97 -5.60
C THR A 68 -20.27 -3.18 -5.07
N SER A 69 -20.87 -3.85 -4.08
CA SER A 69 -20.31 -5.09 -3.54
C SER A 69 -20.72 -6.34 -4.32
N ASN A 70 -21.67 -6.23 -5.25
CA ASN A 70 -22.32 -7.36 -5.93
C ASN A 70 -22.98 -8.39 -4.97
N LYS A 71 -23.25 -7.98 -3.72
CA LYS A 71 -23.86 -8.88 -2.71
C LYS A 71 -25.37 -8.70 -2.53
N GLY A 72 -26.01 -7.87 -3.37
CA GLY A 72 -27.44 -7.62 -3.30
C GLY A 72 -27.89 -6.84 -2.05
N VAL A 73 -26.96 -6.17 -1.37
CA VAL A 73 -27.24 -5.33 -0.21
C VAL A 73 -27.74 -3.95 -0.63
N THR A 74 -28.44 -3.27 0.29
CA THR A 74 -28.92 -1.90 0.10
C THR A 74 -28.46 -1.03 1.28
N GLY A 75 -28.22 0.25 1.01
CA GLY A 75 -27.79 1.22 2.02
C GLY A 75 -26.27 1.42 2.08
N GLY A 76 -25.82 2.24 3.02
CA GLY A 76 -24.42 2.64 3.10
C GLY A 76 -23.95 3.37 1.83
N LEU A 77 -22.84 2.93 1.26
CA LEU A 77 -22.30 3.45 0.03
C LEU A 77 -22.70 2.67 -1.23
N GLU A 78 -23.50 1.61 -1.08
CA GLU A 78 -23.94 0.78 -2.22
C GLU A 78 -24.70 1.62 -3.25
N ASN A 79 -24.31 1.49 -4.52
CA ASN A 79 -24.83 2.23 -5.68
C ASN A 79 -24.59 3.74 -5.68
N ILE A 80 -23.72 4.28 -4.82
CA ILE A 80 -23.23 5.66 -4.94
C ILE A 80 -22.36 5.76 -6.21
N ASP A 81 -22.63 6.76 -7.07
CA ASP A 81 -21.99 6.90 -8.39
C ASP A 81 -21.50 8.34 -8.71
N ILE A 82 -21.38 9.16 -7.69
CA ILE A 82 -21.03 10.59 -7.82
C ILE A 82 -19.58 10.91 -7.40
N LEU A 83 -18.84 9.91 -6.93
CA LEU A 83 -17.46 10.12 -6.46
C LEU A 83 -16.51 10.26 -7.65
N PRO A 84 -15.49 11.15 -7.55
CA PRO A 84 -14.52 11.34 -8.61
C PRO A 84 -13.72 10.06 -8.90
N ASP A 85 -13.55 9.74 -10.18
CA ASP A 85 -12.76 8.58 -10.66
C ASP A 85 -11.34 8.54 -10.08
N SER A 86 -10.72 9.72 -9.87
CA SER A 86 -9.41 9.82 -9.25
C SER A 86 -9.36 9.22 -7.84
N PHE A 87 -10.47 9.24 -7.08
CA PHE A 87 -10.52 8.62 -5.75
C PHE A 87 -10.32 7.11 -5.83
N ALA A 88 -10.96 6.46 -6.80
CA ALA A 88 -10.78 5.02 -7.02
C ALA A 88 -9.34 4.69 -7.44
N ALA A 89 -8.80 5.38 -8.44
CA ALA A 89 -7.45 5.14 -8.92
C ALA A 89 -6.40 5.37 -7.81
N ILE A 90 -6.51 6.46 -7.04
CA ILE A 90 -5.62 6.77 -5.93
C ILE A 90 -5.72 5.71 -4.83
N SER A 91 -6.93 5.32 -4.44
CA SER A 91 -7.11 4.32 -3.37
C SER A 91 -6.54 2.95 -3.78
N LYS A 92 -6.69 2.54 -5.04
CA LYS A 92 -6.07 1.33 -5.59
C LYS A 92 -4.54 1.41 -5.57
N ALA A 93 -3.96 2.54 -6.00
CA ALA A 93 -2.50 2.75 -5.98
C ALA A 93 -1.94 2.67 -4.55
N ILE A 94 -2.55 3.38 -3.61
CA ILE A 94 -2.16 3.38 -2.20
C ILE A 94 -2.30 1.96 -1.61
N THR A 95 -3.35 1.23 -1.92
CA THR A 95 -3.55 -0.14 -1.41
C THR A 95 -2.42 -1.06 -1.84
N GLY A 96 -2.03 -1.06 -3.12
CA GLY A 96 -0.90 -1.85 -3.61
C GLY A 96 0.40 -1.52 -2.88
N ALA A 97 0.67 -0.23 -2.66
CA ALA A 97 1.85 0.23 -1.93
C ALA A 97 1.79 -0.14 -0.42
N TYR A 98 0.64 0.04 0.23
CA TYR A 98 0.52 -0.06 1.70
C TYR A 98 0.45 -1.50 2.23
N LEU A 99 -0.15 -2.42 1.46
CA LEU A 99 -0.22 -3.83 1.83
C LEU A 99 1.06 -4.59 1.53
N SER A 100 1.95 -4.00 0.75
CA SER A 100 3.19 -4.64 0.29
C SER A 100 4.42 -4.18 1.08
N SER A 101 5.51 -4.91 0.90
CA SER A 101 6.82 -4.63 1.49
C SER A 101 7.91 -5.25 0.61
N ASN A 102 9.16 -5.19 1.02
CA ASN A 102 10.23 -5.85 0.27
C ASN A 102 10.13 -7.39 0.31
N GLY A 103 9.41 -7.95 1.25
CA GLY A 103 9.25 -9.40 1.44
C GLY A 103 7.88 -9.97 1.09
N ASN A 104 6.92 -9.15 0.70
CA ASN A 104 5.61 -9.59 0.22
C ASN A 104 5.02 -8.56 -0.75
N ALA A 105 4.36 -9.03 -1.78
CA ALA A 105 3.65 -8.20 -2.75
C ALA A 105 2.17 -8.59 -2.79
N PHE A 106 1.31 -7.66 -2.39
CA PHE A 106 -0.13 -7.80 -2.35
C PHE A 106 -0.77 -6.78 -3.29
N SER A 107 -1.70 -7.24 -4.10
CA SER A 107 -2.52 -6.43 -4.99
C SER A 107 -3.87 -6.09 -4.35
N THR A 108 -4.69 -5.29 -5.03
CA THR A 108 -6.09 -5.11 -4.64
C THR A 108 -6.92 -6.38 -4.84
N ARG A 109 -6.55 -7.29 -5.74
CA ARG A 109 -7.15 -8.62 -5.81
C ARG A 109 -6.81 -9.46 -4.58
N THR A 110 -5.58 -9.39 -4.09
CA THR A 110 -5.22 -9.99 -2.79
C THR A 110 -6.07 -9.40 -1.67
N ALA A 111 -6.21 -8.06 -1.65
CA ALA A 111 -7.05 -7.37 -0.67
C ALA A 111 -8.50 -7.86 -0.73
N SER A 112 -9.06 -8.02 -1.93
CA SER A 112 -10.42 -8.55 -2.13
C SER A 112 -10.62 -9.88 -1.42
N GLN A 113 -9.66 -10.79 -1.55
CA GLN A 113 -9.72 -12.10 -0.90
C GLN A 113 -9.66 -12.01 0.64
N ILE A 114 -8.72 -11.22 1.17
CA ILE A 114 -8.43 -11.22 2.61
C ILE A 114 -9.34 -10.32 3.45
N VAL A 115 -10.14 -9.46 2.83
CA VAL A 115 -11.14 -8.62 3.52
C VAL A 115 -12.56 -9.18 3.47
N GLN A 116 -12.78 -10.34 2.86
CA GLN A 116 -14.11 -10.95 2.76
C GLN A 116 -14.68 -11.25 4.15
N GLU A 117 -15.98 -11.05 4.28
CA GLU A 117 -16.75 -11.40 5.47
C GLU A 117 -16.68 -12.91 5.77
N ASN A 118 -16.74 -13.73 4.73
CA ASN A 118 -16.49 -15.15 4.80
C ASN A 118 -15.25 -15.47 3.93
N PHE A 119 -14.19 -15.97 4.55
CA PHE A 119 -12.91 -16.18 3.85
C PHE A 119 -13.02 -17.24 2.74
N ASN A 120 -13.86 -18.23 2.92
CA ASN A 120 -14.20 -19.19 1.89
C ASN A 120 -15.34 -18.64 1.01
N PRO A 121 -15.13 -18.43 -0.29
CA PRO A 121 -16.17 -17.93 -1.19
C PRO A 121 -17.38 -18.86 -1.19
N ARG A 122 -18.58 -18.26 -1.28
CA ARG A 122 -19.87 -18.97 -1.34
C ARG A 122 -20.21 -19.80 -0.10
N GLU A 123 -19.39 -19.75 0.94
CA GLU A 123 -19.70 -20.37 2.21
C GLU A 123 -20.20 -19.31 3.19
N PHE A 124 -21.23 -19.64 3.95
CA PHE A 124 -21.81 -18.77 4.97
C PHE A 124 -21.39 -19.25 6.35
N THR A 125 -21.39 -18.35 7.32
CA THR A 125 -21.03 -18.65 8.71
C THR A 125 -19.61 -19.16 8.91
N GLN A 126 -18.73 -18.84 7.99
CA GLN A 126 -17.28 -19.15 8.06
C GLN A 126 -16.52 -17.99 8.71
N PRO A 127 -15.32 -18.23 9.24
CA PRO A 127 -14.45 -17.17 9.69
C PRO A 127 -14.21 -16.12 8.59
N SER A 128 -14.13 -14.85 8.98
CA SER A 128 -13.78 -13.78 8.07
C SER A 128 -12.33 -13.89 7.56
N GLY A 129 -12.05 -13.22 6.47
CA GLY A 129 -10.68 -13.07 5.99
C GLY A 129 -9.77 -12.43 7.05
N PRO A 130 -8.46 -12.69 6.99
CA PRO A 130 -7.52 -12.26 8.03
C PRO A 130 -7.40 -10.72 8.17
N LEU A 131 -7.80 -9.95 7.17
CA LEU A 131 -7.85 -8.48 7.22
C LEU A 131 -9.27 -7.91 7.12
N TYR A 132 -10.29 -8.69 7.43
CA TYR A 132 -11.68 -8.19 7.48
C TYR A 132 -11.78 -6.98 8.42
N GLY A 133 -12.36 -5.88 7.92
CA GLY A 133 -12.46 -4.62 8.64
C GLY A 133 -11.26 -3.67 8.44
N VAL A 134 -10.11 -4.19 8.01
CA VAL A 134 -8.91 -3.37 7.77
C VAL A 134 -9.08 -2.43 6.57
N GLN A 135 -9.94 -2.76 5.62
CA GLN A 135 -10.30 -1.88 4.50
C GLN A 135 -10.85 -0.52 4.95
N PHE A 136 -11.38 -0.42 6.17
CA PHE A 136 -11.85 0.84 6.76
C PHE A 136 -10.74 1.64 7.45
N SER A 137 -9.50 1.19 7.41
CA SER A 137 -8.33 1.95 7.86
C SER A 137 -7.82 2.91 6.78
N GLN A 138 -6.84 3.72 7.09
CA GLN A 138 -6.20 4.68 6.18
C GLN A 138 -7.14 5.80 5.69
N LEU A 139 -8.31 5.93 6.29
CA LEU A 139 -9.27 6.97 5.94
C LEU A 139 -8.78 8.35 6.42
N PRO A 140 -9.20 9.45 5.74
CA PRO A 140 -8.82 10.81 6.15
C PRO A 140 -9.20 11.17 7.59
N CYS A 141 -10.19 10.48 8.16
CA CYS A 141 -10.67 10.70 9.53
C CYS A 141 -9.91 9.90 10.60
N SER A 142 -8.95 9.03 10.23
CA SER A 142 -8.12 8.36 11.23
C SER A 142 -7.22 9.36 11.95
N ASP A 143 -6.95 9.18 13.22
CA ASP A 143 -6.16 10.13 13.99
C ASP A 143 -4.68 10.17 13.56
N LEU A 144 -4.15 9.07 13.05
CA LEU A 144 -2.84 9.07 12.41
C LEU A 144 -2.82 10.03 11.20
N MET A 145 -3.87 10.02 10.39
CA MET A 145 -3.99 10.84 9.19
C MET A 145 -4.42 12.28 9.50
N GLN A 146 -5.27 12.49 10.49
CA GLN A 146 -5.65 13.84 10.93
C GLN A 146 -4.48 14.63 11.54
N SER A 147 -3.54 13.94 12.18
CA SER A 147 -2.33 14.58 12.70
C SER A 147 -1.36 15.00 11.60
N ALA A 148 -1.59 14.57 10.36
CA ALA A 148 -0.81 14.95 9.20
C ALA A 148 -1.41 16.22 8.57
N THR A 149 -0.73 17.35 8.68
CA THR A 149 -1.09 18.57 7.97
C THR A 149 -0.75 18.49 6.48
N ASN A 150 -1.39 19.30 5.65
CA ASN A 150 -1.03 19.41 4.23
C ASN A 150 0.48 19.71 4.08
N GLY A 151 1.15 18.94 3.22
CA GLY A 151 2.59 19.03 3.01
C GLY A 151 3.44 18.30 4.05
N SER A 152 2.83 17.62 5.04
CA SER A 152 3.60 16.80 5.99
C SER A 152 4.16 15.54 5.32
N VAL A 153 5.34 15.11 5.78
CA VAL A 153 5.92 13.81 5.41
C VAL A 153 5.19 12.66 6.12
N GLY A 154 5.43 11.44 5.68
CA GLY A 154 4.85 10.23 6.28
C GLY A 154 3.63 9.71 5.53
N PRO A 155 2.93 8.73 6.11
CA PRO A 155 1.85 8.05 5.42
C PRO A 155 0.70 8.99 5.10
N LYS A 156 0.17 8.86 3.88
CA LYS A 156 -0.97 9.64 3.38
C LYS A 156 -2.25 8.84 3.54
N ALA A 157 -3.34 9.55 3.78
CA ALA A 157 -4.68 8.97 3.77
C ALA A 157 -5.05 8.47 2.37
N SER A 158 -5.82 7.39 2.33
CA SER A 158 -6.49 6.94 1.11
C SER A 158 -7.90 7.52 1.06
N PRO A 159 -8.35 8.08 -0.07
CA PRO A 159 -9.68 8.69 -0.14
C PRO A 159 -10.83 7.76 0.24
N LEU A 160 -10.70 6.48 -0.10
CA LEU A 160 -11.72 5.45 0.12
C LEU A 160 -11.24 4.35 1.10
N GLY A 161 -10.15 4.58 1.83
CA GLY A 161 -9.51 3.53 2.59
C GLY A 161 -8.74 2.56 1.69
N LEU A 162 -8.52 1.33 2.16
CA LEU A 162 -7.91 0.28 1.36
C LEU A 162 -8.93 -0.29 0.37
N SER A 163 -8.52 -0.45 -0.87
CA SER A 163 -9.36 -0.95 -1.96
C SER A 163 -9.34 -2.47 -2.02
N ALA A 164 -10.52 -3.06 -2.21
CA ALA A 164 -10.68 -4.48 -2.57
C ALA A 164 -10.99 -4.67 -4.07
N ASP A 165 -11.11 -3.59 -4.81
CA ASP A 165 -11.43 -3.63 -6.24
C ASP A 165 -10.17 -3.90 -7.07
N PRO A 166 -10.14 -4.92 -7.96
CA PRO A 166 -8.98 -5.23 -8.79
C PRO A 166 -8.50 -4.02 -9.61
N GLY A 167 -7.20 -3.96 -9.89
CA GLY A 167 -6.59 -2.86 -10.64
C GLY A 167 -5.61 -2.00 -9.84
N GLY A 168 -5.24 -2.42 -8.64
CA GLY A 168 -4.16 -1.82 -7.85
C GLY A 168 -3.00 -2.79 -7.66
N LEU A 169 -1.80 -2.39 -8.03
CA LEU A 169 -0.59 -3.22 -7.95
C LEU A 169 0.58 -2.46 -7.34
N PRO A 170 1.42 -3.12 -6.52
CA PRO A 170 2.65 -2.52 -6.04
C PRO A 170 3.69 -2.38 -7.16
N LEU A 171 4.55 -1.38 -7.03
CA LEU A 171 5.67 -1.11 -7.92
C LEU A 171 7.00 -1.32 -7.22
N TYR A 172 7.93 -1.98 -7.90
CA TYR A 172 9.24 -2.35 -7.38
C TYR A 172 10.36 -1.86 -8.31
N LYS A 173 11.50 -1.57 -7.72
CA LYS A 173 12.80 -1.49 -8.39
C LYS A 173 13.68 -2.60 -7.82
N GLY A 174 13.95 -3.64 -8.63
CA GLY A 174 14.54 -4.87 -8.11
C GLY A 174 13.67 -5.45 -6.99
N ASN A 175 14.26 -5.66 -5.83
CA ASN A 175 13.56 -6.21 -4.65
C ASN A 175 13.03 -5.12 -3.70
N ARG A 176 13.07 -3.84 -4.08
CA ARG A 176 12.59 -2.74 -3.24
C ARG A 176 11.22 -2.27 -3.69
N LEU A 177 10.28 -2.26 -2.76
CA LEU A 177 8.98 -1.62 -2.95
C LEU A 177 9.18 -0.10 -3.05
N VAL A 178 8.72 0.51 -4.15
CA VAL A 178 8.88 1.95 -4.40
C VAL A 178 7.55 2.68 -4.57
N GLY A 179 6.43 1.96 -4.68
CA GLY A 179 5.13 2.61 -4.81
C GLY A 179 4.01 1.68 -5.22
N GLY A 180 2.98 2.25 -5.81
CA GLY A 180 1.83 1.52 -6.35
C GLY A 180 1.21 2.25 -7.53
N VAL A 181 0.51 1.50 -8.38
CA VAL A 181 -0.32 2.00 -9.48
C VAL A 181 -1.76 1.55 -9.29
N GLY A 182 -2.69 2.42 -9.58
CA GLY A 182 -4.13 2.13 -9.54
C GLY A 182 -4.84 2.60 -10.79
N VAL A 183 -5.78 1.81 -11.26
CA VAL A 183 -6.51 2.02 -12.51
C VAL A 183 -8.00 1.88 -12.27
N ILE A 184 -8.79 2.78 -12.86
CA ILE A 184 -10.23 2.66 -13.02
C ILE A 184 -10.60 2.95 -14.49
N ALA A 185 -11.24 1.99 -15.15
CA ALA A 185 -11.68 2.10 -16.54
C ALA A 185 -13.13 1.65 -16.71
N ASP A 186 -13.56 0.60 -16.03
CA ASP A 186 -14.92 0.06 -16.12
C ASP A 186 -15.98 0.93 -15.40
N GLY A 187 -15.55 1.82 -14.51
CA GLY A 187 -16.43 2.70 -13.74
C GLY A 187 -17.12 2.01 -12.57
N ILE A 188 -16.62 0.85 -12.15
CA ILE A 188 -17.14 0.06 -11.02
C ILE A 188 -16.05 -0.05 -9.95
N TYR A 189 -16.41 0.21 -8.70
CA TYR A 189 -15.54 0.07 -7.54
C TYR A 189 -16.20 -0.90 -6.56
N GLY A 190 -15.65 -2.08 -6.46
CA GLY A 190 -16.27 -3.16 -5.70
C GLY A 190 -15.26 -4.10 -5.07
N LEU A 191 -15.52 -5.37 -5.22
CA LEU A 191 -14.64 -6.47 -4.80
C LEU A 191 -14.94 -7.69 -5.68
N ASP A 192 -14.00 -8.61 -5.73
CA ASP A 192 -14.22 -9.93 -6.32
C ASP A 192 -14.95 -10.83 -5.31
N PRO A 193 -16.23 -11.16 -5.53
CA PRO A 193 -16.98 -12.00 -4.60
C PRO A 193 -16.64 -13.48 -4.71
N ASP A 194 -15.99 -13.92 -5.77
CA ASP A 194 -15.65 -15.31 -6.02
C ASP A 194 -14.20 -15.50 -6.45
N ILE A 195 -13.32 -15.54 -5.49
CA ILE A 195 -11.88 -15.72 -5.69
C ILE A 195 -11.49 -17.09 -6.31
N THR A 196 -12.45 -17.97 -6.62
CA THR A 196 -12.17 -19.30 -7.18
C THR A 196 -12.26 -19.34 -8.69
N ASP A 197 -12.86 -18.38 -9.33
CA ASP A 197 -12.88 -18.23 -10.79
C ASP A 197 -11.69 -17.37 -11.29
N VAL A 198 -11.68 -17.10 -12.58
CA VAL A 198 -10.66 -16.27 -13.23
C VAL A 198 -11.35 -15.15 -13.99
N ASP A 199 -11.20 -13.96 -13.49
CA ASP A 199 -11.77 -12.77 -14.10
C ASP A 199 -10.88 -12.23 -15.23
N GLN A 200 -11.50 -11.62 -16.21
CA GLN A 200 -10.85 -10.79 -17.21
C GLN A 200 -11.08 -9.31 -16.85
N ASP A 201 -10.73 -8.95 -15.63
CA ASP A 201 -10.92 -7.59 -15.12
C ASP A 201 -10.04 -6.60 -15.88
N VAL A 202 -10.68 -5.61 -16.49
CA VAL A 202 -10.00 -4.67 -17.39
C VAL A 202 -9.09 -3.71 -16.62
N ASP A 203 -9.48 -3.32 -15.42
CA ASP A 203 -8.68 -2.44 -14.56
C ASP A 203 -7.39 -3.14 -14.13
N GLU A 204 -7.50 -4.43 -13.74
CA GLU A 204 -6.36 -5.26 -13.37
C GLU A 204 -5.41 -5.49 -14.56
N LEU A 205 -5.93 -5.81 -15.73
CA LEU A 205 -5.11 -6.03 -16.92
C LEU A 205 -4.34 -4.77 -17.36
N ILE A 206 -4.99 -3.59 -17.26
CA ILE A 206 -4.31 -2.31 -17.52
C ILE A 206 -3.24 -2.04 -16.45
N ALA A 207 -3.53 -2.32 -15.18
CA ALA A 207 -2.57 -2.16 -14.11
C ALA A 207 -1.37 -3.12 -14.25
N VAL A 208 -1.58 -4.36 -14.70
CA VAL A 208 -0.50 -5.31 -15.01
C VAL A 208 0.43 -4.73 -16.08
N ALA A 209 -0.11 -4.20 -17.17
CA ALA A 209 0.70 -3.55 -18.21
C ALA A 209 1.51 -2.37 -17.66
N ALA A 210 0.90 -1.58 -16.79
CA ALA A 210 1.56 -0.44 -16.15
C ALA A 210 2.81 -0.84 -15.36
N THR A 211 2.83 -2.04 -14.78
CA THR A 211 3.96 -2.53 -13.95
C THR A 211 5.16 -3.00 -14.77
N ALA A 212 5.12 -3.00 -16.09
CA ALA A 212 6.24 -3.50 -16.90
C ALA A 212 7.55 -2.75 -16.59
N GLY A 213 8.57 -3.51 -16.18
CA GLY A 213 9.85 -2.98 -15.68
C GLY A 213 9.85 -2.57 -14.20
N PHE A 214 8.67 -2.63 -13.52
CA PHE A 214 8.48 -2.31 -12.11
C PHE A 214 7.66 -3.37 -11.37
N GLY A 215 7.49 -4.53 -11.95
CA GLY A 215 6.71 -5.62 -11.36
C GLY A 215 7.35 -6.19 -10.11
N ALA A 216 6.52 -6.71 -9.22
CA ALA A 216 6.98 -7.43 -8.04
C ALA A 216 7.75 -8.70 -8.45
N PRO A 217 8.87 -9.04 -7.74
CA PRO A 217 9.51 -10.34 -7.88
C PRO A 217 8.51 -11.48 -7.68
N ASP A 218 8.60 -12.52 -8.49
CA ASP A 218 7.62 -13.62 -8.49
C ASP A 218 7.55 -14.35 -7.15
N ASP A 219 8.67 -14.50 -6.47
CA ASP A 219 8.79 -15.26 -5.22
C ASP A 219 8.11 -14.60 -4.02
N ILE A 220 7.86 -13.28 -4.07
CA ILE A 220 7.20 -12.54 -2.98
C ILE A 220 5.73 -12.23 -3.27
N ARG A 221 5.20 -12.56 -4.45
CA ARG A 221 3.80 -12.31 -4.80
C ARG A 221 2.84 -13.14 -3.95
N ALA A 222 1.65 -12.61 -3.71
CA ALA A 222 0.63 -13.22 -2.88
C ALA A 222 0.30 -14.67 -3.27
N ASN A 223 0.35 -15.02 -4.55
CA ASN A 223 0.10 -16.37 -5.03
C ASN A 223 1.19 -17.41 -4.66
N ARG A 224 2.22 -17.00 -3.93
CA ARG A 224 3.22 -17.88 -3.29
C ARG A 224 2.96 -18.07 -1.79
N ILE A 225 1.86 -17.54 -1.29
CA ILE A 225 1.54 -17.50 0.14
C ILE A 225 0.23 -18.24 0.38
N THR A 226 0.26 -19.17 1.34
CA THR A 226 -0.92 -19.92 1.79
C THR A 226 -1.17 -19.62 3.26
N ALA A 227 -2.40 -19.24 3.60
CA ALA A 227 -2.87 -19.07 4.95
C ALA A 227 -4.26 -19.69 5.09
N ASP A 228 -4.52 -20.34 6.23
CA ASP A 228 -5.77 -21.05 6.52
C ASP A 228 -6.20 -22.03 5.40
N GLY A 229 -5.22 -22.70 4.80
CA GLY A 229 -5.43 -23.67 3.73
C GLY A 229 -5.72 -23.07 2.35
N ARG A 230 -5.68 -21.72 2.20
CA ARG A 230 -5.88 -21.05 0.91
C ARG A 230 -4.62 -20.37 0.45
N THR A 231 -4.30 -20.58 -0.83
CA THR A 231 -3.29 -19.78 -1.54
C THR A 231 -3.93 -18.45 -1.94
N PHE A 232 -3.22 -17.36 -1.68
CA PHE A 232 -3.71 -16.03 -2.03
C PHE A 232 -3.69 -15.81 -3.54
N ARG A 233 -4.52 -14.87 -3.98
CA ARG A 233 -4.52 -14.38 -5.36
C ARG A 233 -3.66 -13.13 -5.46
N TYR A 234 -2.95 -12.97 -6.58
CA TYR A 234 -2.21 -11.75 -6.91
C TYR A 234 -2.86 -11.01 -8.06
N VAL A 235 -2.91 -11.62 -9.23
CA VAL A 235 -3.69 -11.21 -10.39
C VAL A 235 -4.30 -12.45 -11.03
N ASP A 236 -5.41 -12.29 -11.72
CA ASP A 236 -6.08 -13.41 -12.38
C ASP A 236 -5.51 -13.69 -13.76
N SER A 237 -5.07 -12.64 -14.46
CA SER A 237 -4.49 -12.77 -15.79
C SER A 237 -3.37 -11.77 -16.00
N GLU A 238 -2.34 -12.19 -16.73
CA GLU A 238 -1.24 -11.34 -17.21
C GLU A 238 -1.27 -11.23 -18.77
N SER A 239 -2.38 -11.61 -19.40
CA SER A 239 -2.53 -11.58 -20.86
C SER A 239 -2.77 -10.15 -21.35
N LEU A 240 -1.74 -9.53 -21.91
CA LEU A 240 -1.80 -8.16 -22.44
C LEU A 240 -2.24 -8.12 -23.88
N SER A 241 -2.95 -7.05 -24.26
CA SER A 241 -3.35 -6.72 -25.63
C SER A 241 -2.35 -5.81 -26.35
N SER A 242 -1.40 -5.23 -25.59
CA SER A 242 -0.35 -4.35 -26.12
C SER A 242 1.02 -4.83 -25.66
N SER A 243 2.05 -4.26 -26.28
CA SER A 243 3.43 -4.38 -25.79
C SER A 243 3.79 -3.14 -24.98
N PRO A 244 4.02 -3.23 -23.68
CA PRO A 244 4.39 -2.07 -22.87
C PRO A 244 5.65 -1.34 -23.36
N ALA A 245 6.59 -2.08 -23.98
CA ALA A 245 7.81 -1.50 -24.55
C ALA A 245 7.53 -0.55 -25.73
N GLN A 246 6.35 -0.64 -26.34
CA GLN A 246 5.91 0.21 -27.46
C GLN A 246 5.00 1.35 -27.00
N ALA A 247 4.83 1.55 -25.70
CA ALA A 247 4.03 2.65 -25.17
C ALA A 247 4.58 4.00 -25.68
N PRO A 248 3.70 4.93 -26.09
CA PRO A 248 4.13 6.25 -26.54
C PRO A 248 4.77 7.05 -25.38
N ALA A 249 5.50 8.10 -25.72
CA ALA A 249 6.00 9.03 -24.72
C ALA A 249 4.83 9.70 -23.97
N PHE A 250 4.99 9.98 -22.69
CA PHE A 250 3.96 10.60 -21.85
C PHE A 250 3.39 11.90 -22.47
N ALA A 251 4.26 12.74 -23.02
CA ALA A 251 3.84 14.00 -23.67
C ALA A 251 2.95 13.81 -24.91
N ALA A 252 2.93 12.60 -25.49
CA ALA A 252 2.06 12.28 -26.65
C ALA A 252 0.70 11.70 -26.24
N LEU A 253 0.45 11.50 -24.95
CA LEU A 253 -0.81 10.93 -24.48
C LEU A 253 -1.96 11.93 -24.61
N SER A 254 -3.12 11.44 -25.05
CA SER A 254 -4.34 12.24 -25.11
C SER A 254 -5.12 12.11 -23.80
N GLY A 255 -5.19 13.18 -23.04
CA GLY A 255 -5.90 13.21 -21.76
C GLY A 255 -5.61 14.46 -20.93
N THR A 256 -5.95 14.36 -19.66
CA THR A 256 -5.78 15.44 -18.69
C THR A 256 -4.91 14.97 -17.53
N VAL A 257 -3.89 15.74 -17.19
CA VAL A 257 -3.09 15.57 -15.99
C VAL A 257 -3.88 16.15 -14.82
N LEU A 258 -4.44 15.30 -13.96
CA LEU A 258 -5.21 15.70 -12.79
C LEU A 258 -4.30 16.04 -11.58
N SER A 259 -3.14 15.39 -11.51
CA SER A 259 -2.09 15.69 -10.55
C SER A 259 -0.75 15.69 -11.28
N PRO A 260 0.06 16.74 -11.14
CA PRO A 260 1.35 16.85 -11.84
C PRO A 260 2.28 15.67 -11.53
N VAL A 261 3.00 15.21 -12.56
CA VAL A 261 4.01 14.16 -12.39
C VAL A 261 5.18 14.70 -11.58
N LYS A 262 5.58 13.94 -10.58
CA LYS A 262 6.74 14.22 -9.72
C LYS A 262 7.44 12.94 -9.29
N ALA A 263 8.67 13.06 -8.81
CA ALA A 263 9.40 11.94 -8.22
C ALA A 263 8.86 11.59 -6.83
N GLY A 264 8.98 10.32 -6.46
CA GLY A 264 8.77 9.85 -5.10
C GLY A 264 9.95 10.13 -4.18
N VAL A 265 9.91 9.58 -2.99
CA VAL A 265 10.95 9.71 -1.98
C VAL A 265 11.52 8.35 -1.59
N SER A 266 12.79 8.33 -1.23
CA SER A 266 13.43 7.12 -0.71
C SER A 266 12.83 6.74 0.64
N PHE A 267 12.28 5.53 0.74
CA PHE A 267 11.73 5.02 2.00
C PHE A 267 12.85 4.75 3.01
N GLY A 268 12.62 5.13 4.25
CA GLY A 268 13.63 5.06 5.32
C GLY A 268 14.46 6.33 5.48
N SER A 269 14.23 7.35 4.63
CA SER A 269 14.74 8.70 4.82
C SER A 269 13.72 9.58 5.55
N ALA A 270 14.18 10.66 6.18
CA ALA A 270 13.27 11.63 6.83
C ALA A 270 12.20 12.17 5.87
N ALA A 271 12.52 12.34 4.58
CA ALA A 271 11.57 12.78 3.55
C ALA A 271 10.40 11.82 3.35
N SER A 272 10.57 10.53 3.67
CA SER A 272 9.47 9.55 3.64
C SER A 272 8.58 9.60 4.89
N GLY A 273 9.01 10.31 5.94
CA GLY A 273 8.35 10.30 7.25
C GLY A 273 8.59 9.04 8.08
N TYR A 274 9.47 8.14 7.61
CA TYR A 274 9.90 6.94 8.33
C TYR A 274 11.42 6.84 8.28
N ARG A 275 12.06 6.70 9.42
CA ARG A 275 13.51 6.49 9.50
C ARG A 275 13.89 5.56 10.64
N ALA A 276 15.12 5.09 10.60
CA ALA A 276 15.71 4.37 11.73
C ALA A 276 15.66 5.22 12.99
N ASP A 277 15.30 4.59 14.13
CA ASP A 277 15.39 5.24 15.42
C ASP A 277 16.86 5.43 15.79
N THR A 278 17.18 6.62 16.32
CA THR A 278 18.50 6.97 16.84
C THR A 278 18.53 7.02 18.37
N GLY A 279 17.40 6.70 19.00
CA GLY A 279 17.19 6.74 20.45
C GLY A 279 17.14 5.36 21.09
N ALA A 280 16.24 5.23 22.06
CA ALA A 280 16.15 4.08 22.96
C ALA A 280 15.84 2.73 22.26
N LEU A 281 15.26 2.75 21.06
CA LEU A 281 14.88 1.54 20.31
C LEU A 281 15.87 1.21 19.17
N SER A 282 16.96 1.97 19.04
CA SER A 282 17.96 1.77 17.99
C SER A 282 18.62 0.38 18.03
N ALA A 283 18.83 -0.16 19.24
CA ALA A 283 19.39 -1.51 19.43
C ALA A 283 18.49 -2.64 18.89
N GLN A 284 17.20 -2.40 18.71
CA GLN A 284 16.24 -3.32 18.10
C GLN A 284 16.11 -3.13 16.59
N GLY A 285 16.88 -2.20 16.01
CA GLY A 285 16.76 -1.83 14.60
C GLY A 285 15.42 -1.19 14.27
N ALA A 286 14.78 -0.53 15.22
CA ALA A 286 13.45 0.06 15.05
C ALA A 286 13.46 1.22 14.06
N PHE A 287 12.33 1.40 13.37
CA PHE A 287 11.98 2.61 12.65
C PHE A 287 10.90 3.38 13.39
N VAL A 288 10.90 4.69 13.25
CA VAL A 288 9.91 5.60 13.83
C VAL A 288 9.32 6.51 12.77
N LEU A 289 8.14 7.07 13.06
CA LEU A 289 7.54 8.11 12.23
C LEU A 289 8.11 9.46 12.64
N VAL A 290 8.42 10.29 11.64
CA VAL A 290 8.93 11.65 11.86
C VAL A 290 8.08 12.69 11.16
N ASP A 291 8.15 13.91 11.64
CA ASP A 291 7.55 15.09 11.03
C ASP A 291 8.50 15.79 10.04
N ASN A 292 8.10 16.94 9.54
CA ASN A 292 8.89 17.73 8.60
C ASN A 292 10.19 18.29 9.20
N ALA A 293 10.28 18.35 10.53
CA ALA A 293 11.50 18.74 11.26
C ALA A 293 12.39 17.54 11.60
N ASN A 294 12.06 16.33 11.10
CA ASN A 294 12.72 15.08 11.43
C ASN A 294 12.63 14.69 12.91
N ALA A 295 11.66 15.25 13.64
CA ALA A 295 11.37 14.86 15.02
C ALA A 295 10.43 13.65 15.06
N ASN A 296 10.63 12.73 16.02
CA ASN A 296 9.74 11.59 16.22
C ASN A 296 8.33 12.08 16.56
N ARG A 297 7.33 11.69 15.76
CA ARG A 297 5.91 12.07 15.97
C ARG A 297 5.31 11.43 17.21
N PHE A 298 5.80 10.27 17.62
CA PHE A 298 5.28 9.48 18.73
C PHE A 298 6.42 9.07 19.69
N PRO A 299 7.06 10.06 20.32
CA PRO A 299 8.17 9.77 21.25
C PRO A 299 7.65 8.93 22.43
N LEU A 300 8.51 8.07 22.95
CA LEU A 300 8.21 7.28 24.13
C LEU A 300 7.90 8.21 25.31
N ARG A 301 6.72 8.06 25.91
CA ARG A 301 6.27 8.93 27.01
C ARG A 301 5.48 8.16 28.07
N ALA A 302 5.35 8.75 29.26
CA ALA A 302 4.51 8.22 30.32
C ALA A 302 3.02 8.37 29.96
N GLY A 303 2.20 7.52 30.57
CA GLY A 303 0.73 7.59 30.46
C GLY A 303 0.19 8.89 31.05
N THR A 304 -0.81 9.46 30.37
CA THR A 304 -1.53 10.66 30.82
C THR A 304 -2.46 10.34 31.99
N ASP A 305 -2.75 9.08 32.19
CA ASP A 305 -3.53 8.52 33.31
C ASP A 305 -2.67 8.25 34.56
N GLY A 306 -1.35 8.47 34.49
CA GLY A 306 -0.41 8.25 35.59
C GLY A 306 -0.10 6.78 35.89
N GLN A 307 -0.59 5.84 35.06
CA GLN A 307 -0.43 4.38 35.35
C GLN A 307 0.90 3.83 34.84
N MET A 308 1.35 4.21 33.64
CA MET A 308 2.60 3.75 33.05
C MET A 308 3.67 4.85 33.06
N GLN A 309 4.88 4.52 33.49
CA GLN A 309 6.03 5.40 33.39
C GLN A 309 6.70 5.29 32.03
N ALA A 310 7.45 6.31 31.59
CA ALA A 310 8.11 6.33 30.29
C ALA A 310 9.11 5.18 30.08
N ASN A 311 9.82 4.78 31.14
CA ASN A 311 10.73 3.63 31.09
C ASN A 311 9.99 2.30 30.91
N GLU A 312 8.80 2.14 31.50
CA GLU A 312 7.97 0.95 31.31
C GLU A 312 7.46 0.87 29.87
N VAL A 313 6.99 1.97 29.31
CA VAL A 313 6.60 2.06 27.89
C VAL A 313 7.79 1.68 26.98
N THR A 314 8.99 2.17 27.29
CA THR A 314 10.20 1.84 26.52
C THR A 314 10.51 0.34 26.58
N VAL A 315 10.44 -0.27 27.75
CA VAL A 315 10.67 -1.72 27.91
C VAL A 315 9.64 -2.53 27.14
N LEU A 316 8.36 -2.18 27.23
CA LEU A 316 7.29 -2.89 26.52
C LEU A 316 7.49 -2.88 24.99
N VAL A 317 7.80 -1.72 24.42
CA VAL A 317 8.05 -1.60 22.97
C VAL A 317 9.31 -2.39 22.58
N ALA A 318 10.39 -2.25 23.36
CA ALA A 318 11.65 -2.95 23.07
C ALA A 318 11.47 -4.48 23.10
N GLU A 319 10.75 -5.02 24.10
CA GLU A 319 10.49 -6.46 24.20
C GLU A 319 9.58 -6.94 23.07
N ALA A 320 8.54 -6.18 22.69
CA ALA A 320 7.70 -6.52 21.55
C ALA A 320 8.52 -6.59 20.25
N LEU A 321 9.42 -5.64 20.02
CA LEU A 321 10.31 -5.64 18.85
C LEU A 321 11.31 -6.80 18.89
N LYS A 322 11.84 -7.17 20.08
CA LYS A 322 12.69 -8.36 20.22
C LYS A 322 11.94 -9.65 19.85
N VAL A 323 10.67 -9.76 20.24
CA VAL A 323 9.83 -10.90 19.85
C VAL A 323 9.65 -10.92 18.33
N ALA A 324 9.30 -9.78 17.71
CA ALA A 324 9.16 -9.66 16.26
C ALA A 324 10.45 -10.06 15.52
N ASN A 325 11.61 -9.64 16.02
CA ASN A 325 12.92 -9.94 15.42
C ASN A 325 13.30 -11.44 15.52
N ARG A 326 12.70 -12.19 16.44
CA ARG A 326 12.89 -13.64 16.57
C ARG A 326 11.80 -14.47 15.90
N ALA A 327 10.60 -13.91 15.76
CA ALA A 327 9.48 -14.57 15.10
C ALA A 327 9.75 -14.72 13.60
N ARG A 328 9.23 -15.80 13.01
CA ARG A 328 9.30 -16.02 11.56
C ARG A 328 7.94 -15.79 10.94
N ALA A 329 7.91 -15.01 9.87
CA ALA A 329 6.68 -14.68 9.16
C ALA A 329 6.39 -15.70 8.06
N GLN A 330 5.22 -16.33 8.13
CA GLN A 330 4.79 -17.28 7.08
C GLN A 330 4.53 -16.58 5.75
N ILE A 331 4.03 -15.33 5.79
CA ILE A 331 3.61 -14.57 4.60
C ILE A 331 4.76 -13.82 3.91
N ARG A 332 6.00 -13.99 4.38
CA ARG A 332 7.15 -13.25 3.84
C ARG A 332 8.16 -14.18 3.17
N ARG A 333 8.90 -13.62 2.22
CA ARG A 333 9.99 -14.31 1.52
C ARG A 333 11.29 -13.50 1.63
N PRO A 334 12.45 -14.18 1.60
CA PRO A 334 12.60 -15.65 1.64
C PRO A 334 12.07 -16.23 2.96
N LEU A 335 11.76 -17.54 2.96
CA LEU A 335 11.31 -18.23 4.17
C LEU A 335 12.36 -18.12 5.27
N GLY A 336 11.90 -18.00 6.52
CA GLY A 336 12.78 -17.86 7.68
C GLY A 336 13.15 -16.43 8.03
N VAL A 337 12.74 -15.42 7.22
CA VAL A 337 12.89 -14.02 7.61
C VAL A 337 11.99 -13.66 8.76
N GLN A 338 12.41 -12.65 9.52
CA GLN A 338 11.69 -12.16 10.69
C GLN A 338 10.34 -11.53 10.34
N ALA A 339 9.46 -11.50 11.33
CA ALA A 339 8.22 -10.75 11.23
C ALA A 339 8.49 -9.24 11.10
N GLN A 340 7.67 -8.58 10.31
CA GLN A 340 7.73 -7.13 10.10
C GLN A 340 6.41 -6.52 10.59
N VAL A 341 6.47 -5.75 11.65
CA VAL A 341 5.30 -5.30 12.41
C VAL A 341 5.43 -3.86 12.86
N THR A 342 4.30 -3.24 13.17
CA THR A 342 4.21 -1.99 13.91
C THR A 342 3.69 -2.28 15.32
N VAL A 343 4.31 -1.66 16.31
CA VAL A 343 3.95 -1.76 17.73
C VAL A 343 3.45 -0.40 18.19
N SER A 344 2.26 -0.36 18.77
CA SER A 344 1.66 0.85 19.33
C SER A 344 1.24 0.60 20.77
N ILE A 345 1.45 1.57 21.65
CA ILE A 345 0.97 1.57 23.02
C ILE A 345 0.08 2.79 23.23
N VAL A 346 -1.07 2.56 23.85
CA VAL A 346 -1.98 3.60 24.32
C VAL A 346 -2.23 3.44 25.82
N ASP A 347 -2.51 4.53 26.52
CA ASP A 347 -2.95 4.50 27.91
C ASP A 347 -4.47 4.30 28.06
N SER A 348 -4.99 4.31 29.29
CA SER A 348 -6.43 4.12 29.54
C SER A 348 -7.31 5.27 29.05
N ASN A 349 -6.73 6.42 28.73
CA ASN A 349 -7.40 7.54 28.08
C ASN A 349 -7.42 7.43 26.53
N GLY A 350 -6.75 6.40 25.98
CA GLY A 350 -6.61 6.20 24.54
C GLY A 350 -5.50 7.07 23.91
N GLU A 351 -4.70 7.75 24.73
CA GLU A 351 -3.58 8.57 24.28
C GLU A 351 -2.40 7.71 23.82
N VAL A 352 -1.77 8.09 22.72
CA VAL A 352 -0.66 7.34 22.13
C VAL A 352 0.62 7.60 22.91
N LEU A 353 1.20 6.56 23.49
CA LEU A 353 2.43 6.62 24.28
C LEU A 353 3.68 6.24 23.49
N ALA A 354 3.51 5.43 22.44
CA ALA A 354 4.58 5.03 21.56
C ALA A 354 4.05 4.46 20.25
N VAL A 355 4.76 4.69 19.15
CA VAL A 355 4.64 3.95 17.90
C VAL A 355 6.04 3.67 17.38
N ALA A 356 6.37 2.40 17.21
CA ALA A 356 7.63 1.97 16.61
C ALA A 356 7.38 0.75 15.70
N ARG A 357 8.30 0.50 14.80
CA ARG A 357 8.11 -0.57 13.81
C ARG A 357 9.43 -1.19 13.39
N THR A 358 9.36 -2.39 12.84
CA THR A 358 10.49 -2.99 12.14
C THR A 358 10.67 -2.30 10.77
N PRO A 359 11.88 -2.33 10.18
CA PRO A 359 12.20 -1.51 9.00
C PRO A 359 11.28 -1.74 7.80
N ASP A 360 10.89 -2.98 7.53
CA ASP A 360 10.10 -3.35 6.35
C ASP A 360 8.63 -3.66 6.67
N ALA A 361 8.11 -3.23 7.81
CA ALA A 361 6.70 -3.38 8.13
C ALA A 361 5.82 -2.68 7.07
N PRO A 362 4.71 -3.29 6.62
CA PRO A 362 3.79 -2.64 5.70
C PRO A 362 3.24 -1.32 6.27
N ILE A 363 3.05 -0.34 5.42
CA ILE A 363 2.63 1.01 5.85
C ILE A 363 1.25 1.00 6.50
N PHE A 364 0.29 0.20 5.97
CA PHE A 364 -1.06 0.11 6.52
C PHE A 364 -1.07 -0.25 8.00
N GLY A 365 -0.08 -1.03 8.43
CA GLY A 365 0.03 -1.49 9.81
C GLY A 365 0.21 -0.37 10.82
N THR A 366 0.64 0.81 10.43
CA THR A 366 0.80 1.95 11.34
C THR A 366 -0.56 2.41 11.88
N ASP A 367 -1.52 2.68 10.99
CA ASP A 367 -2.88 3.07 11.39
C ASP A 367 -3.62 1.93 12.09
N VAL A 368 -3.53 0.72 11.53
CA VAL A 368 -4.19 -0.47 12.10
C VAL A 368 -3.62 -0.82 13.48
N SER A 369 -2.34 -0.65 13.71
CA SER A 369 -1.71 -0.86 15.03
C SER A 369 -2.32 0.02 16.12
N LEU A 370 -2.54 1.30 15.82
CA LEU A 370 -3.21 2.24 16.74
C LEU A 370 -4.67 1.84 16.99
N GLN A 371 -5.41 1.48 15.95
CA GLN A 371 -6.79 1.02 16.07
C GLN A 371 -6.90 -0.25 16.92
N LYS A 372 -5.97 -1.20 16.73
CA LYS A 372 -5.91 -2.42 17.54
C LYS A 372 -5.59 -2.12 19.02
N ALA A 373 -4.68 -1.21 19.30
CA ALA A 373 -4.35 -0.81 20.66
C ALA A 373 -5.58 -0.21 21.37
N ARG A 374 -6.32 0.68 20.69
CA ARG A 374 -7.56 1.24 21.23
C ARG A 374 -8.67 0.21 21.36
N THR A 375 -8.79 -0.72 20.42
CA THR A 375 -9.75 -1.82 20.53
C THR A 375 -9.45 -2.67 21.76
N ALA A 376 -8.19 -3.03 21.98
CA ALA A 376 -7.78 -3.77 23.17
C ALA A 376 -8.15 -3.00 24.45
N LEU A 377 -7.90 -1.71 24.51
CA LEU A 377 -8.29 -0.86 25.62
C LEU A 377 -9.81 -0.89 25.88
N LEU A 378 -10.62 -0.63 24.82
CA LEU A 378 -12.07 -0.52 24.94
C LEU A 378 -12.74 -1.82 25.39
N PHE A 379 -12.19 -2.97 25.00
CA PHE A 379 -12.70 -4.28 25.40
C PHE A 379 -12.13 -4.79 26.74
N SER A 380 -11.15 -4.12 27.30
CA SER A 380 -10.47 -4.53 28.55
C SER A 380 -10.71 -3.56 29.70
N HIS A 381 -11.49 -2.51 29.50
CA HIS A 381 -11.83 -1.55 30.55
C HIS A 381 -12.75 -2.21 31.57
N PRO A 382 -12.50 -2.06 32.90
CA PRO A 382 -13.34 -2.60 33.98
C PRO A 382 -14.75 -2.02 33.98
#